data_e607420bbe9a640aebb9fbd33146c3e4
#
_entry.id   e607420bbe9a640aebb9fbd33146c3e4
#
_cell.length_a   1.000
_cell.length_b   1.000
_cell.length_c   1.000
_cell.angle_alpha   90.00
_cell.angle_beta   90.00
_cell.angle_gamma   90.00
#
_symmetry.space_group_name_H-M   'P 1'
#
loop_
_entity.id
_entity.type
_entity.pdbx_description
1 polymer ?
#
loop_
_entity_poly.entity_id
_entity_poly.type
_entity_poly.pdbx_seq_one_letter_code
_entity_poly.pdbx_strand_id
1 'polypeptide(L)'
;PPDVPGIEQSVENFEKLSVREQLEVHRKKAACADCHRSIDPWGIALESYDAIGLFREKTVRMKKPVSTETVLPGNNKINGLEDLKKFLMDHRQDQFAHALVSKMLTYALGRSLELSDEPVVEELSEGFVKDDYRLSALMKKIIQSKPFLSR
;
A
#
# COMPACT_ATOMS: atom_id res chain seq x y z
N PRO A 1 12.52 -3.23 -9.51
CA PRO A 1 13.52 -3.35 -10.58
C PRO A 1 14.14 -4.75 -10.58
N PRO A 2 14.47 -5.34 -11.75
CA PRO A 2 14.95 -6.73 -11.82
C PRO A 2 16.28 -6.97 -11.10
N ASP A 3 17.08 -5.95 -10.88
CA ASP A 3 18.42 -6.04 -10.29
C ASP A 3 18.50 -5.50 -8.85
N VAL A 4 17.38 -5.46 -8.12
CA VAL A 4 17.42 -5.08 -6.70
C VAL A 4 18.03 -6.22 -5.90
N PRO A 5 19.20 -6.02 -5.26
CA PRO A 5 19.78 -7.04 -4.42
C PRO A 5 18.86 -7.34 -3.25
N GLY A 6 18.73 -8.61 -2.89
CA GLY A 6 17.99 -9.04 -1.71
C GLY A 6 18.50 -8.37 -0.44
N ILE A 7 17.71 -8.43 0.63
CA ILE A 7 18.17 -7.96 1.96
C ILE A 7 19.37 -8.80 2.34
N GLU A 8 20.56 -8.19 2.32
CA GLU A 8 21.77 -8.89 2.71
C GLU A 8 21.74 -9.17 4.22
N GLN A 9 21.79 -10.43 4.58
CA GLN A 9 21.96 -10.89 5.96
C GLN A 9 23.42 -10.71 6.44
N SER A 10 24.09 -9.66 6.01
CA SER A 10 25.51 -9.40 6.28
C SER A 10 25.79 -8.94 7.70
N VAL A 11 24.74 -8.72 8.50
CA VAL A 11 24.87 -8.35 9.91
C VAL A 11 24.66 -9.58 10.76
N GLU A 12 25.61 -9.85 11.66
CA GLU A 12 25.49 -10.94 12.62
C GLU A 12 24.17 -10.83 13.42
N ASN A 13 23.43 -11.94 13.50
CA ASN A 13 22.10 -11.99 14.13
C ASN A 13 21.03 -11.10 13.48
N PHE A 14 21.10 -10.83 12.18
CA PHE A 14 20.10 -10.04 11.47
C PHE A 14 18.66 -10.52 11.72
N GLU A 15 18.45 -11.83 11.79
CA GLU A 15 17.14 -12.44 12.08
C GLU A 15 16.61 -12.15 13.50
N LYS A 16 17.46 -11.67 14.41
CA LYS A 16 17.08 -11.26 15.77
C LYS A 16 16.70 -9.78 15.86
N LEU A 17 16.88 -9.02 14.79
CA LEU A 17 16.46 -7.63 14.70
C LEU A 17 14.94 -7.54 14.52
N SER A 18 14.33 -6.47 15.06
CA SER A 18 12.96 -6.08 14.68
C SER A 18 12.93 -5.68 13.21
N VAL A 19 11.73 -5.69 12.59
CA VAL A 19 11.57 -5.25 11.20
C VAL A 19 12.13 -3.84 10.99
N ARG A 20 11.89 -2.94 11.92
CA ARG A 20 12.44 -1.57 11.88
C ARG A 20 13.96 -1.56 11.85
N GLU A 21 14.59 -2.32 12.75
CA GLU A 21 16.06 -2.42 12.81
C GLU A 21 16.63 -3.05 11.51
N GLN A 22 15.93 -4.06 10.95
CA GLN A 22 16.30 -4.66 9.66
C GLN A 22 16.23 -3.65 8.52
N LEU A 23 15.17 -2.84 8.47
CA LEU A 23 15.01 -1.78 7.49
C LEU A 23 16.08 -0.69 7.66
N GLU A 24 16.46 -0.34 8.87
CA GLU A 24 17.55 0.60 9.15
C GLU A 24 18.89 0.10 8.63
N VAL A 25 19.18 -1.18 8.84
CA VAL A 25 20.39 -1.83 8.27
C VAL A 25 20.35 -1.78 6.74
N HIS A 26 19.22 -2.13 6.13
CA HIS A 26 19.07 -2.14 4.69
C HIS A 26 19.23 -0.73 4.09
N ARG A 27 18.71 0.30 4.73
CA ARG A 27 18.80 1.70 4.31
C ARG A 27 20.18 2.34 4.45
N LYS A 28 21.17 1.67 5.07
CA LYS A 28 22.55 2.16 5.10
C LYS A 28 23.16 2.26 3.69
N LYS A 29 22.68 1.47 2.74
CA LYS A 29 23.06 1.58 1.33
C LYS A 29 22.26 2.70 0.67
N ALA A 30 22.94 3.71 0.09
CA ALA A 30 22.28 4.86 -0.52
C ALA A 30 21.25 4.46 -1.59
N ALA A 31 21.61 3.51 -2.46
CA ALA A 31 20.71 3.01 -3.52
C ALA A 31 19.40 2.40 -2.98
N CYS A 32 19.41 1.82 -1.78
CA CYS A 32 18.21 1.27 -1.15
C CYS A 32 17.43 2.37 -0.41
N ALA A 33 18.14 3.32 0.21
CA ALA A 33 17.55 4.36 1.04
C ALA A 33 16.56 5.25 0.28
N ASP A 34 16.82 5.55 -0.99
CA ASP A 34 16.00 6.48 -1.77
C ASP A 34 14.56 5.97 -1.97
N CYS A 35 14.39 4.69 -2.27
CA CYS A 35 13.07 4.07 -2.37
C CYS A 35 12.46 3.83 -0.98
N HIS A 36 13.25 3.27 -0.05
CA HIS A 36 12.77 2.86 1.27
C HIS A 36 12.28 4.02 2.14
N ARG A 37 12.85 5.23 2.02
CA ARG A 37 12.33 6.42 2.70
C ARG A 37 10.86 6.69 2.38
N SER A 38 10.42 6.35 1.17
CA SER A 38 9.06 6.62 0.72
C SER A 38 8.09 5.49 1.04
N ILE A 39 8.55 4.22 1.09
CA ILE A 39 7.66 3.06 1.23
C ILE A 39 7.61 2.50 2.65
N ASP A 40 8.73 2.49 3.39
CA ASP A 40 8.80 1.90 4.73
C ASP A 40 7.81 2.50 5.73
N PRO A 41 7.58 3.83 5.75
CA PRO A 41 6.63 4.42 6.70
C PRO A 41 5.23 3.82 6.61
N TRP A 42 4.79 3.48 5.41
CA TRP A 42 3.49 2.85 5.17
C TRP A 42 3.46 1.41 5.65
N GLY A 43 4.55 0.66 5.40
CA GLY A 43 4.69 -0.72 5.85
C GLY A 43 4.76 -0.84 7.38
N ILE A 44 5.47 0.07 8.04
CA ILE A 44 5.59 0.10 9.52
C ILE A 44 4.23 0.29 10.18
N ALA A 45 3.35 1.11 9.62
CA ALA A 45 1.99 1.29 10.13
C ALA A 45 1.16 -0.02 10.13
N LEU A 46 1.52 -0.97 9.27
CA LEU A 46 0.85 -2.26 9.11
C LEU A 46 1.57 -3.41 9.83
N GLU A 47 2.66 -3.14 10.57
CA GLU A 47 3.51 -4.17 11.17
C GLU A 47 2.78 -5.07 12.20
N SER A 48 1.63 -4.63 12.73
CA SER A 48 0.76 -5.46 13.56
C SER A 48 0.03 -6.58 12.81
N TYR A 49 0.22 -6.68 11.50
CA TYR A 49 -0.36 -7.75 10.70
C TYR A 49 0.74 -8.60 10.08
N ASP A 50 0.52 -9.91 10.03
CA ASP A 50 1.44 -10.81 9.34
C ASP A 50 1.12 -10.93 7.84
N ALA A 51 1.85 -11.80 7.14
CA ALA A 51 1.71 -11.99 5.69
C ALA A 51 0.33 -12.53 5.25
N ILE A 52 -0.45 -13.10 6.17
CA ILE A 52 -1.80 -13.59 5.91
C ILE A 52 -2.89 -12.71 6.55
N GLY A 53 -2.50 -11.55 7.08
CA GLY A 53 -3.41 -10.57 7.67
C GLY A 53 -3.85 -10.86 9.11
N LEU A 54 -3.21 -11.79 9.82
CA LEU A 54 -3.49 -12.03 11.22
C LEU A 54 -2.85 -10.95 12.10
N PHE A 55 -3.64 -10.44 13.03
CA PHE A 55 -3.17 -9.44 13.99
C PHE A 55 -2.17 -10.04 14.98
N ARG A 56 -1.10 -9.31 15.26
CA ARG A 56 -0.07 -9.68 16.23
C ARG A 56 0.39 -8.48 17.05
N GLU A 57 0.51 -8.67 18.33
CA GLU A 57 1.07 -7.68 19.27
C GLU A 57 2.59 -7.83 19.44
N LYS A 58 3.11 -9.00 19.10
CA LYS A 58 4.53 -9.36 19.27
C LYS A 58 5.09 -9.99 18.01
N THR A 59 6.34 -9.71 17.75
CA THR A 59 7.08 -10.36 16.64
C THR A 59 7.15 -11.87 16.87
N VAL A 60 7.04 -12.66 15.79
CA VAL A 60 6.96 -14.13 15.86
C VAL A 60 8.22 -14.72 16.52
N ARG A 61 9.40 -14.27 16.12
CA ARG A 61 10.67 -14.84 16.56
C ARG A 61 11.11 -14.34 17.94
N MET A 62 11.05 -13.04 18.17
CA MET A 62 11.66 -12.41 19.34
C MET A 62 10.67 -12.16 20.49
N LYS A 63 9.37 -12.37 20.26
CA LYS A 63 8.33 -12.03 21.24
C LYS A 63 8.38 -10.56 21.75
N LYS A 64 9.11 -9.69 21.02
CA LYS A 64 9.16 -8.25 21.30
C LYS A 64 7.85 -7.58 20.87
N PRO A 65 7.41 -6.52 21.56
CA PRO A 65 6.26 -5.72 21.10
C PRO A 65 6.47 -5.21 19.68
N VAL A 66 5.41 -5.23 18.88
CA VAL A 66 5.41 -4.61 17.56
C VAL A 66 5.29 -3.09 17.73
N SER A 67 6.08 -2.32 17.01
CA SER A 67 5.98 -0.86 16.97
C SER A 67 5.45 -0.41 15.62
N THR A 68 4.28 0.22 15.62
CA THR A 68 3.59 0.73 14.43
C THR A 68 3.70 2.25 14.27
N GLU A 69 4.36 2.92 15.22
CA GLU A 69 4.59 4.36 15.15
C GLU A 69 5.48 4.71 13.97
N THR A 70 5.04 5.63 13.13
CA THR A 70 5.81 6.09 11.97
C THR A 70 5.43 7.51 11.58
N VAL A 71 6.22 8.10 10.67
CA VAL A 71 5.97 9.43 10.12
C VAL A 71 5.83 9.32 8.61
N LEU A 72 4.62 9.56 8.11
CA LEU A 72 4.34 9.60 6.68
C LEU A 72 4.89 10.89 6.03
N PRO A 73 5.03 10.91 4.69
CA PRO A 73 5.38 12.13 3.97
C PRO A 73 4.50 13.32 4.37
N GLY A 74 5.11 14.51 4.49
CA GLY A 74 4.42 15.70 5.01
C GLY A 74 4.41 15.80 6.54
N ASN A 75 5.28 15.04 7.23
CA ASN A 75 5.44 15.04 8.69
C ASN A 75 4.19 14.60 9.47
N ASN A 76 3.38 13.72 8.87
CA ASN A 76 2.18 13.17 9.50
C ASN A 76 2.53 11.98 10.39
N LYS A 77 2.46 12.16 11.70
CA LYS A 77 2.67 11.08 12.67
C LYS A 77 1.44 10.20 12.73
N ILE A 78 1.62 8.90 12.61
CA ILE A 78 0.57 7.88 12.71
C ILE A 78 1.04 6.69 13.54
N ASN A 79 0.09 5.98 14.13
CA ASN A 79 0.35 4.77 14.89
C ASN A 79 -0.67 3.68 14.52
N GLY A 80 -0.24 2.76 13.67
CA GLY A 80 -1.03 1.60 13.25
C GLY A 80 -2.08 1.87 12.18
N LEU A 81 -2.91 0.85 11.95
CA LEU A 81 -3.85 0.82 10.83
C LEU A 81 -4.97 1.87 10.94
N GLU A 82 -5.46 2.13 12.15
CA GLU A 82 -6.60 3.07 12.31
C GLU A 82 -6.18 4.51 11.97
N ASP A 83 -5.01 4.95 12.43
CA ASP A 83 -4.48 6.26 12.06
C ASP A 83 -4.15 6.33 10.56
N LEU A 84 -3.65 5.22 9.99
CA LEU A 84 -3.40 5.13 8.56
C LEU A 84 -4.70 5.28 7.75
N LYS A 85 -5.77 4.58 8.12
CA LYS A 85 -7.08 4.72 7.46
C LYS A 85 -7.59 6.15 7.54
N LYS A 86 -7.52 6.76 8.74
CA LYS A 86 -7.93 8.14 8.92
C LYS A 86 -7.13 9.08 8.04
N PHE A 87 -5.81 8.95 8.02
CA PHE A 87 -4.94 9.75 7.17
C PHE A 87 -5.31 9.63 5.68
N LEU A 88 -5.57 8.41 5.20
CA LEU A 88 -5.97 8.18 3.81
C LEU A 88 -7.30 8.86 3.49
N MET A 89 -8.29 8.76 4.38
CA MET A 89 -9.59 9.37 4.19
C MET A 89 -9.54 10.91 4.30
N ASP A 90 -8.69 11.46 5.16
CA ASP A 90 -8.62 12.91 5.35
C ASP A 90 -7.76 13.62 4.27
N HIS A 91 -6.76 12.92 3.69
CA HIS A 91 -5.74 13.58 2.86
C HIS A 91 -5.49 12.92 1.50
N ARG A 92 -6.03 11.73 1.24
CA ARG A 92 -5.68 10.91 0.07
C ARG A 92 -6.88 10.19 -0.56
N GLN A 93 -8.10 10.71 -0.36
CA GLN A 93 -9.32 10.09 -0.85
C GLN A 93 -9.30 9.83 -2.36
N ASP A 94 -8.92 10.85 -3.14
CA ASP A 94 -8.90 10.74 -4.60
C ASP A 94 -7.88 9.71 -5.07
N GLN A 95 -6.70 9.71 -4.45
CA GLN A 95 -5.63 8.75 -4.77
C GLN A 95 -6.03 7.32 -4.39
N PHE A 96 -6.73 7.16 -3.26
CA PHE A 96 -7.27 5.87 -2.86
C PHE A 96 -8.34 5.38 -3.85
N ALA A 97 -9.29 6.24 -4.20
CA ALA A 97 -10.34 5.91 -5.16
C ALA A 97 -9.74 5.51 -6.51
N HIS A 98 -8.84 6.33 -7.05
CA HIS A 98 -8.15 6.06 -8.32
C HIS A 98 -7.37 4.74 -8.30
N ALA A 99 -6.61 4.48 -7.24
CA ALA A 99 -5.83 3.25 -7.10
C ALA A 99 -6.73 2.00 -7.04
N LEU A 100 -7.82 2.07 -6.27
CA LEU A 100 -8.77 0.96 -6.16
C LEU A 100 -9.47 0.70 -7.50
N VAL A 101 -9.99 1.75 -8.13
CA VAL A 101 -10.66 1.66 -9.45
C VAL A 101 -9.72 1.08 -10.50
N SER A 102 -8.49 1.58 -10.59
CA SER A 102 -7.48 1.08 -11.54
C SER A 102 -7.21 -0.41 -11.35
N LYS A 103 -7.08 -0.86 -10.10
CA LYS A 103 -6.85 -2.29 -9.80
C LYS A 103 -8.06 -3.15 -10.14
N MET A 104 -9.27 -2.68 -9.82
CA MET A 104 -10.49 -3.41 -10.12
C MET A 104 -10.76 -3.48 -11.63
N LEU A 105 -10.52 -2.39 -12.36
CA LEU A 105 -10.68 -2.37 -13.81
C LEU A 105 -9.63 -3.28 -14.48
N THR A 106 -8.36 -3.24 -14.05
CA THR A 106 -7.32 -4.17 -14.49
C THR A 106 -7.75 -5.63 -14.30
N TYR A 107 -8.28 -5.96 -13.13
CA TYR A 107 -8.78 -7.30 -12.84
C TYR A 107 -9.96 -7.68 -13.75
N ALA A 108 -10.92 -6.78 -13.91
CA ALA A 108 -12.12 -7.01 -14.74
C ALA A 108 -11.78 -7.20 -16.22
N LEU A 109 -10.80 -6.43 -16.73
CA LEU A 109 -10.35 -6.52 -18.12
C LEU A 109 -9.39 -7.70 -18.38
N GLY A 110 -8.73 -8.24 -17.34
CA GLY A 110 -7.72 -9.27 -17.46
C GLY A 110 -6.47 -8.82 -18.24
N ARG A 111 -6.20 -7.50 -18.31
CA ARG A 111 -5.04 -6.90 -18.95
C ARG A 111 -4.59 -5.66 -18.20
N SER A 112 -3.36 -5.23 -18.45
CA SER A 112 -2.90 -3.91 -17.98
C SER A 112 -3.73 -2.79 -18.61
N LEU A 113 -3.90 -1.69 -17.87
CA LEU A 113 -4.56 -0.50 -18.39
C LEU A 113 -3.64 0.21 -19.39
N GLU A 114 -4.26 0.79 -20.40
CA GLU A 114 -3.63 1.61 -21.42
C GLU A 114 -3.97 3.08 -21.21
N LEU A 115 -3.26 3.98 -21.89
CA LEU A 115 -3.54 5.42 -21.81
C LEU A 115 -4.98 5.77 -22.21
N SER A 116 -5.57 5.00 -23.12
CA SER A 116 -6.96 5.12 -23.56
C SER A 116 -7.99 4.78 -22.49
N ASP A 117 -7.61 4.05 -21.43
CA ASP A 117 -8.49 3.70 -20.32
C ASP A 117 -8.55 4.81 -19.25
N GLU A 118 -7.58 5.73 -19.22
CA GLU A 118 -7.45 6.76 -18.18
C GLU A 118 -8.72 7.61 -17.99
N PRO A 119 -9.39 8.12 -19.04
CA PRO A 119 -10.64 8.87 -18.87
C PRO A 119 -11.73 8.05 -18.16
N VAL A 120 -11.78 6.74 -18.38
CA VAL A 120 -12.75 5.87 -17.73
C VAL A 120 -12.37 5.63 -16.27
N VAL A 121 -11.08 5.51 -15.96
CA VAL A 121 -10.58 5.42 -14.57
C VAL A 121 -10.95 6.67 -13.78
N GLU A 122 -10.77 7.86 -14.38
CA GLU A 122 -11.15 9.13 -13.75
C GLU A 122 -12.66 9.20 -13.50
N GLU A 123 -13.50 8.93 -14.51
CA GLU A 123 -14.96 8.93 -14.40
C GLU A 123 -15.44 7.94 -13.31
N LEU A 124 -14.92 6.72 -13.31
CA LEU A 124 -15.27 5.70 -12.32
C LEU A 124 -14.82 6.09 -10.92
N SER A 125 -13.66 6.75 -10.78
CA SER A 125 -13.11 7.20 -9.49
C SER A 125 -13.96 8.30 -8.89
N GLU A 126 -14.32 9.32 -9.67
CA GLU A 126 -15.27 10.36 -9.23
C GLU A 126 -16.62 9.77 -8.85
N GLY A 127 -17.12 8.84 -9.67
CA GLY A 127 -18.37 8.17 -9.42
C GLY A 127 -18.34 7.33 -8.14
N PHE A 128 -17.22 6.71 -7.84
CA PHE A 128 -17.03 5.91 -6.62
C PHE A 128 -17.04 6.79 -5.36
N VAL A 129 -16.38 7.94 -5.40
CA VAL A 129 -16.45 8.95 -4.32
C VAL A 129 -17.89 9.47 -4.14
N LYS A 130 -18.57 9.85 -5.22
CA LYS A 130 -19.97 10.33 -5.20
C LYS A 130 -20.96 9.28 -4.67
N ASP A 131 -20.69 8.01 -4.89
CA ASP A 131 -21.49 6.88 -4.38
C ASP A 131 -21.11 6.45 -2.94
N ASP A 132 -20.39 7.31 -2.20
CA ASP A 132 -19.97 7.06 -0.83
C ASP A 132 -19.15 5.76 -0.68
N TYR A 133 -18.21 5.56 -1.60
CA TYR A 133 -17.30 4.40 -1.66
C TYR A 133 -18.00 3.03 -1.67
N ARG A 134 -19.22 2.95 -2.25
CA ARG A 134 -19.95 1.69 -2.35
C ARG A 134 -19.36 0.78 -3.41
N LEU A 135 -18.71 -0.28 -2.99
CA LEU A 135 -18.04 -1.23 -3.88
C LEU A 135 -19.02 -1.88 -4.88
N SER A 136 -20.25 -2.19 -4.45
CA SER A 136 -21.28 -2.77 -5.34
C SER A 136 -21.71 -1.83 -6.46
N ALA A 137 -21.72 -0.51 -6.22
CA ALA A 137 -21.99 0.49 -7.25
C ALA A 137 -20.83 0.58 -8.23
N LEU A 138 -19.60 0.60 -7.74
CA LEU A 138 -18.40 0.58 -8.57
C LEU A 138 -18.35 -0.65 -9.48
N MET A 139 -18.61 -1.85 -8.94
CA MET A 139 -18.64 -3.09 -9.75
C MET A 139 -19.66 -2.99 -10.89
N LYS A 140 -20.87 -2.47 -10.64
CA LYS A 140 -21.89 -2.27 -11.67
C LYS A 140 -21.41 -1.30 -12.75
N LYS A 141 -20.80 -0.19 -12.36
CA LYS A 141 -20.25 0.81 -13.31
C LYS A 141 -19.11 0.22 -14.16
N ILE A 142 -18.24 -0.60 -13.57
CA ILE A 142 -17.14 -1.27 -14.30
C ILE A 142 -17.71 -2.17 -15.40
N ILE A 143 -18.68 -3.04 -15.10
CA ILE A 143 -19.26 -3.93 -16.12
C ILE A 143 -20.06 -3.20 -17.20
N GLN A 144 -20.47 -1.95 -16.95
CA GLN A 144 -21.15 -1.08 -17.91
C GLN A 144 -20.18 -0.17 -18.67
N SER A 145 -18.91 -0.14 -18.29
CA SER A 145 -17.92 0.74 -18.90
C SER A 145 -17.54 0.29 -20.30
N LYS A 146 -17.18 1.27 -21.14
CA LYS A 146 -16.79 1.01 -22.54
C LYS A 146 -15.66 -0.01 -22.66
N PRO A 147 -14.55 0.05 -21.89
CA PRO A 147 -13.48 -0.94 -21.99
C PRO A 147 -13.92 -2.37 -21.67
N PHE A 148 -14.91 -2.53 -20.79
CA PHE A 148 -15.44 -3.85 -20.45
C PHE A 148 -16.36 -4.41 -21.53
N LEU A 149 -17.19 -3.55 -22.15
CA LEU A 149 -18.18 -3.96 -23.16
C LEU A 149 -17.60 -4.11 -24.57
N SER A 150 -16.47 -3.46 -24.87
CA SER A 150 -15.84 -3.45 -26.20
C SER A 150 -14.66 -4.41 -26.33
N ARG A 151 -14.68 -5.48 -25.56
CA ARG A 151 -13.65 -6.51 -25.52
C ARG A 151 -13.64 -7.41 -26.75
#